data_12f8f33371bea5775faae0b14089c6fc
#
_entry.id   12f8f33371bea5775faae0b14089c6fc
#
_cell.length_a   1.000
_cell.length_b   1.000
_cell.length_c   1.000
_cell.angle_alpha   90.00
_cell.angle_beta   90.00
_cell.angle_gamma   90.00
#
_symmetry.space_group_name_H-M   'P 1'
#
loop_
_entity.id
_entity.type
_entity.pdbx_description
1 polymer ?
#
loop_
_entity_poly.entity_id
_entity_poly.type
_entity_poly.pdbx_seq_one_letter_code
_entity_poly.pdbx_strand_id
1 'polypeptide(L)'
;VALIIAVAISFVLTYLIMAHNTAFNRPQDVVNDNANAVQNSTVQSLGDVYLPIRVIYHDDVTEKLVYNRKNNLMANLQKRLAKWNMTTIGVVQKLDMKAYLARLNQKNSIMMIYPDRITWRLFADTFKQPSKLSETDFAFDRLIATPKGNRLTITFLNDDNQTIRETTMAGNYTDLTSLVRSADFTAQCKYVALNNTTQLLFTKAFTMNPYSYLVSYTPDNEFVNNLMSGSETSNIESKSSGGDTQYISGSQKLIVPKNGHLVTYQSYGQKEVKTMTAKLENSFETLKNGGISLRNIRYFGYDDNTDTVSFRNYVEGFPVFQQTDKGAAQITPGDSTGLLEALFANSNLQVPVPSDQAAVSVIPTEQVIDQMVQRGFKRKRIERIQLGYRWQMDKETDQVVDLLPTYYVRYYGQWQSFGTWLKTDPDTVSDTSPADQTSASGESNDADQASANTNSTAMGVR
;
A
#
# COMPACT_ATOMS: atom_id res chain seq x y z
N VAL A 1 5.45 -54.00 -15.19
CA VAL A 1 4.58 -53.18 -16.06
C VAL A 1 3.90 -52.08 -15.24
N ALA A 2 3.21 -52.37 -14.12
CA ALA A 2 2.50 -51.38 -13.30
C ALA A 2 3.41 -50.25 -12.79
N LEU A 3 4.65 -50.54 -12.36
CA LEU A 3 5.61 -49.58 -11.87
C LEU A 3 6.03 -48.57 -12.98
N ILE A 4 6.23 -49.04 -14.20
CA ILE A 4 6.62 -48.23 -15.34
C ILE A 4 5.48 -47.27 -15.72
N ILE A 5 4.23 -47.74 -15.65
CA ILE A 5 3.05 -46.90 -15.90
C ILE A 5 2.92 -45.85 -14.81
N ALA A 6 3.11 -46.17 -13.54
CA ALA A 6 3.07 -45.20 -12.44
C ALA A 6 4.15 -44.12 -12.56
N VAL A 7 5.37 -44.48 -12.96
CA VAL A 7 6.46 -43.54 -13.22
C VAL A 7 6.14 -42.63 -14.42
N ALA A 8 5.60 -43.20 -15.50
CA ALA A 8 5.18 -42.40 -16.66
C ALA A 8 4.06 -41.40 -16.31
N ILE A 9 3.07 -41.83 -15.51
CA ILE A 9 2.01 -40.93 -15.03
C ILE A 9 2.60 -39.83 -14.15
N SER A 10 3.56 -40.13 -13.28
CA SER A 10 4.25 -39.15 -12.44
C SER A 10 4.98 -38.09 -13.29
N PHE A 11 5.68 -38.49 -14.35
CA PHE A 11 6.32 -37.55 -15.26
C PHE A 11 5.32 -36.68 -16.04
N VAL A 12 4.21 -37.25 -16.47
CA VAL A 12 3.14 -36.51 -17.15
C VAL A 12 2.49 -35.49 -16.19
N LEU A 13 2.21 -35.88 -14.94
CA LEU A 13 1.68 -35.02 -13.92
C LEU A 13 2.66 -33.89 -13.56
N THR A 14 3.95 -34.22 -13.43
CA THR A 14 5.00 -33.18 -13.18
C THR A 14 5.11 -32.22 -14.35
N TYR A 15 5.06 -32.74 -15.60
CA TYR A 15 5.04 -31.89 -16.80
C TYR A 15 3.78 -31.00 -16.87
N LEU A 16 2.60 -31.53 -16.55
CA LEU A 16 1.35 -30.77 -16.50
C LEU A 16 1.39 -29.70 -15.40
N ILE A 17 1.94 -29.99 -14.24
CA ILE A 17 2.15 -29.01 -13.17
C ILE A 17 3.11 -27.92 -13.62
N MET A 18 4.22 -28.26 -14.28
CA MET A 18 5.15 -27.29 -14.82
C MET A 18 4.57 -26.48 -16.00
N ALA A 19 3.79 -27.11 -16.88
CA ALA A 19 3.15 -26.46 -18.02
C ALA A 19 1.98 -25.56 -17.59
N HIS A 20 1.24 -25.91 -16.52
CA HIS A 20 0.18 -25.06 -15.95
C HIS A 20 0.75 -23.90 -15.11
N ASN A 21 2.00 -23.97 -14.65
CA ASN A 21 2.67 -22.86 -13.97
C ASN A 21 2.86 -21.60 -14.86
N THR A 22 2.60 -21.68 -16.15
CA THR A 22 2.58 -20.49 -17.02
C THR A 22 1.37 -19.56 -16.77
N ALA A 23 0.33 -20.03 -16.06
CA ALA A 23 -0.80 -19.19 -15.64
C ALA A 23 -0.52 -18.39 -14.34
N PHE A 24 0.52 -18.75 -13.60
CA PHE A 24 0.97 -18.06 -12.39
C PHE A 24 2.18 -17.14 -12.63
N ASN A 25 2.28 -16.57 -13.82
CA ASN A 25 3.28 -15.52 -14.06
C ASN A 25 2.93 -14.31 -13.21
N ARG A 26 3.59 -14.22 -12.04
CA ARG A 26 3.77 -12.97 -11.31
C ARG A 26 4.16 -11.87 -12.28
N PRO A 27 3.84 -10.61 -11.97
CA PRO A 27 4.73 -9.52 -12.31
C PRO A 27 6.05 -9.81 -11.57
N GLN A 28 6.95 -10.54 -12.22
CA GLN A 28 8.32 -10.61 -11.76
C GLN A 28 8.87 -9.19 -11.88
N ASP A 29 9.19 -8.57 -10.75
CA ASP A 29 10.23 -7.57 -10.74
C ASP A 29 11.40 -8.23 -11.46
N VAL A 30 11.80 -7.64 -12.59
CA VAL A 30 12.79 -8.19 -13.52
C VAL A 30 14.05 -8.55 -12.74
N VAL A 31 14.22 -9.81 -12.42
CA VAL A 31 15.49 -10.36 -11.99
C VAL A 31 16.36 -10.40 -13.25
N ASN A 32 17.44 -9.63 -13.24
CA ASN A 32 18.48 -9.68 -14.26
C ASN A 32 18.84 -11.14 -14.54
N ASP A 33 18.91 -11.48 -15.85
CA ASP A 33 19.44 -12.73 -16.39
C ASP A 33 20.90 -12.93 -15.97
N ASN A 34 21.11 -13.44 -14.76
CA ASN A 34 22.35 -14.09 -14.35
C ASN A 34 21.99 -15.20 -13.34
N ALA A 35 22.02 -16.41 -13.82
CA ALA A 35 21.63 -17.62 -13.10
C ALA A 35 22.45 -17.96 -11.83
N ASN A 36 23.28 -17.06 -11.33
CA ASN A 36 24.09 -17.21 -10.12
C ASN A 36 23.71 -16.24 -8.97
N ALA A 37 22.57 -15.54 -9.07
CA ALA A 37 22.13 -14.57 -8.06
C ALA A 37 20.85 -14.99 -7.31
N VAL A 38 20.58 -16.30 -7.16
CA VAL A 38 19.34 -16.81 -6.56
C VAL A 38 19.28 -16.64 -5.04
N GLN A 39 20.32 -16.13 -4.40
CA GLN A 39 20.38 -16.02 -2.93
C GLN A 39 20.47 -14.60 -2.33
N ASN A 40 20.58 -13.53 -3.14
CA ASN A 40 20.84 -12.20 -2.56
C ASN A 40 19.98 -11.02 -3.07
N SER A 41 18.78 -11.21 -3.62
CA SER A 41 17.99 -10.11 -4.21
C SER A 41 16.66 -9.81 -3.51
N THR A 42 16.58 -9.92 -2.20
CA THR A 42 15.39 -9.54 -1.42
C THR A 42 15.46 -8.12 -0.83
N VAL A 43 16.55 -7.41 -1.02
CA VAL A 43 16.68 -6.02 -0.53
C VAL A 43 16.10 -5.08 -1.57
N GLN A 44 14.87 -4.62 -1.38
CA GLN A 44 14.32 -3.52 -2.15
C GLN A 44 15.11 -2.23 -1.85
N SER A 45 15.34 -1.44 -2.90
CA SER A 45 15.95 -0.12 -2.76
C SER A 45 14.94 0.90 -2.25
N LEU A 46 15.42 2.00 -1.72
CA LEU A 46 14.60 3.17 -1.42
C LEU A 46 13.68 3.53 -2.60
N GLY A 47 14.25 3.54 -3.82
CA GLY A 47 13.52 3.84 -5.04
C GLY A 47 12.36 2.88 -5.30
N ASP A 48 12.49 1.59 -4.99
CA ASP A 48 11.41 0.62 -5.22
C ASP A 48 10.22 0.85 -4.29
N VAL A 49 10.48 1.19 -3.02
CA VAL A 49 9.43 1.45 -2.02
C VAL A 49 8.68 2.76 -2.32
N TYR A 50 9.38 3.77 -2.85
CA TYR A 50 8.82 5.09 -3.18
C TYR A 50 8.52 5.28 -4.67
N LEU A 51 8.27 4.22 -5.43
CA LEU A 51 7.74 4.35 -6.80
C LEU A 51 6.26 4.78 -6.79
N PRO A 52 5.82 5.49 -7.84
CA PRO A 52 4.38 5.65 -8.07
C PRO A 52 3.69 4.30 -8.15
N ILE A 53 2.47 4.22 -7.65
CA ILE A 53 1.72 2.96 -7.55
C ILE A 53 0.73 2.76 -8.69
N ARG A 54 0.33 3.83 -9.37
CA ARG A 54 -0.70 3.80 -10.41
C ARG A 54 -0.29 4.61 -11.62
N VAL A 55 -0.79 4.17 -12.76
CA VAL A 55 -0.68 4.90 -14.04
C VAL A 55 -2.08 5.12 -14.59
N ILE A 56 -2.38 6.38 -14.96
CA ILE A 56 -3.57 6.73 -15.70
C ILE A 56 -3.14 7.19 -17.09
N TYR A 57 -3.76 6.61 -18.10
CA TYR A 57 -3.57 7.00 -19.48
C TYR A 57 -4.82 7.73 -19.98
N HIS A 58 -4.62 8.97 -20.42
CA HIS A 58 -5.62 9.76 -21.10
C HIS A 58 -5.33 9.70 -22.60
N ASP A 59 -6.18 9.03 -23.35
CA ASP A 59 -6.21 9.17 -24.80
C ASP A 59 -7.15 10.34 -25.20
N ASP A 60 -7.48 10.48 -26.48
CA ASP A 60 -8.37 11.56 -26.95
C ASP A 60 -9.82 11.42 -26.44
N VAL A 61 -10.23 10.22 -26.05
CA VAL A 61 -11.62 9.86 -25.78
C VAL A 61 -11.85 9.42 -24.33
N THR A 62 -10.92 8.67 -23.76
CA THR A 62 -11.12 7.97 -22.48
C THR A 62 -9.94 8.16 -21.53
N GLU A 63 -10.26 8.16 -20.26
CA GLU A 63 -9.33 8.15 -19.13
C GLU A 63 -9.38 6.77 -18.47
N LYS A 64 -8.23 6.11 -18.36
CA LYS A 64 -8.13 4.75 -17.86
C LYS A 64 -6.97 4.59 -16.90
N LEU A 65 -7.25 4.03 -15.74
CA LEU A 65 -6.21 3.39 -14.95
C LEU A 65 -5.74 2.17 -15.73
N VAL A 66 -4.42 2.02 -15.84
CA VAL A 66 -3.79 0.92 -16.57
C VAL A 66 -2.80 0.18 -15.68
N TYR A 67 -2.76 -1.13 -15.84
CA TYR A 67 -1.85 -2.00 -15.13
C TYR A 67 -1.43 -3.17 -16.04
N ASN A 68 -0.23 -3.68 -15.86
CA ASN A 68 0.22 -4.84 -16.60
C ASN A 68 0.61 -5.95 -15.60
N ARG A 69 -0.12 -7.07 -15.64
CA ARG A 69 0.06 -8.22 -14.75
C ARG A 69 1.33 -9.01 -15.04
N LYS A 70 1.80 -8.96 -16.29
CA LYS A 70 2.97 -9.71 -16.75
C LYS A 70 4.27 -8.96 -16.56
N ASN A 71 4.22 -7.64 -16.63
CA ASN A 71 5.39 -6.77 -16.57
C ASN A 71 5.15 -5.64 -15.58
N ASN A 72 6.15 -5.30 -14.80
CA ASN A 72 6.05 -4.13 -13.92
C ASN A 72 6.06 -2.83 -14.75
N LEU A 73 4.85 -2.36 -15.11
CA LEU A 73 4.67 -1.16 -15.95
C LEU A 73 5.38 0.05 -15.34
N MET A 74 5.26 0.23 -14.01
CA MET A 74 5.84 1.38 -13.31
C MET A 74 7.37 1.34 -13.33
N ALA A 75 7.97 0.18 -13.08
CA ALA A 75 9.43 0.02 -13.18
C ALA A 75 9.93 0.26 -14.61
N ASN A 76 9.17 -0.15 -15.63
CA ASN A 76 9.52 0.10 -17.02
C ASN A 76 9.42 1.60 -17.39
N LEU A 77 8.38 2.28 -16.91
CA LEU A 77 8.26 3.74 -17.07
C LEU A 77 9.40 4.47 -16.36
N GLN A 78 9.71 4.09 -15.11
CA GLN A 78 10.82 4.64 -14.33
C GLN A 78 12.16 4.45 -15.06
N LYS A 79 12.46 3.24 -15.52
CA LYS A 79 13.67 2.96 -16.31
C LYS A 79 13.75 3.78 -17.61
N ARG A 80 12.61 4.07 -18.24
CA ARG A 80 12.56 4.89 -19.45
C ARG A 80 12.81 6.36 -19.13
N LEU A 81 12.11 6.90 -18.13
CA LEU A 81 12.26 8.29 -17.69
C LEU A 81 13.65 8.59 -17.12
N ALA A 82 14.27 7.63 -16.44
CA ALA A 82 15.63 7.76 -15.91
C ALA A 82 16.73 7.89 -16.99
N LYS A 83 16.42 7.55 -18.24
CA LYS A 83 17.35 7.74 -19.37
C LYS A 83 17.28 9.14 -19.99
N TRP A 84 16.29 9.92 -19.64
CA TRP A 84 16.02 11.22 -20.21
C TRP A 84 16.26 12.33 -19.19
N ASN A 85 16.87 13.42 -19.64
CA ASN A 85 17.19 14.54 -18.77
C ASN A 85 16.08 15.58 -18.73
N MET A 86 15.66 15.95 -17.54
CA MET A 86 14.82 17.12 -17.30
C MET A 86 15.62 18.41 -17.41
N THR A 87 14.94 19.51 -17.71
CA THR A 87 15.48 20.86 -17.59
C THR A 87 15.19 21.41 -16.21
N THR A 88 15.62 22.66 -15.94
CA THR A 88 15.28 23.35 -14.70
C THR A 88 13.76 23.38 -14.45
N ILE A 89 13.37 23.12 -13.24
CA ILE A 89 11.97 23.11 -12.83
C ILE A 89 11.50 24.56 -12.65
N GLY A 90 10.35 24.84 -13.24
CA GLY A 90 9.71 26.16 -13.15
C GLY A 90 9.23 26.53 -11.74
N VAL A 91 8.85 27.78 -11.60
CA VAL A 91 8.28 28.31 -10.35
C VAL A 91 6.94 27.64 -10.02
N VAL A 92 6.57 27.66 -8.74
CA VAL A 92 5.30 27.14 -8.27
C VAL A 92 4.15 28.00 -8.81
N GLN A 93 3.09 27.36 -9.27
CA GLN A 93 1.83 27.99 -9.66
C GLN A 93 0.71 27.38 -8.81
N LYS A 94 -0.11 28.21 -8.19
CA LYS A 94 -1.31 27.79 -7.49
C LYS A 94 -2.51 27.92 -8.43
N LEU A 95 -3.31 26.86 -8.52
CA LEU A 95 -4.52 26.82 -9.33
C LEU A 95 -5.75 26.80 -8.43
N ASP A 96 -6.88 27.29 -8.96
CA ASP A 96 -8.16 26.97 -8.37
C ASP A 96 -8.54 25.50 -8.66
N MET A 97 -9.52 24.96 -7.92
CA MET A 97 -9.93 23.56 -8.05
C MET A 97 -10.37 23.19 -9.47
N LYS A 98 -11.02 24.12 -10.19
CA LYS A 98 -11.48 23.88 -11.56
C LYS A 98 -10.30 23.75 -12.54
N ALA A 99 -9.34 24.66 -12.45
CA ALA A 99 -8.14 24.63 -13.28
C ALA A 99 -7.25 23.42 -12.91
N TYR A 100 -7.17 23.08 -11.63
CA TYR A 100 -6.42 21.91 -11.15
C TYR A 100 -7.04 20.60 -11.69
N LEU A 101 -8.36 20.43 -11.60
CA LEU A 101 -9.08 19.29 -12.19
C LEU A 101 -8.91 19.21 -13.71
N ALA A 102 -8.90 20.36 -14.41
CA ALA A 102 -8.63 20.37 -15.85
C ALA A 102 -7.22 19.85 -16.18
N ARG A 103 -6.23 20.09 -15.31
CA ARG A 103 -4.89 19.50 -15.44
C ARG A 103 -4.89 18.00 -15.18
N LEU A 104 -5.61 17.53 -14.15
CA LEU A 104 -5.72 16.10 -13.85
C LEU A 104 -6.40 15.33 -14.98
N ASN A 105 -7.41 15.91 -15.64
CA ASN A 105 -8.16 15.27 -16.73
C ASN A 105 -7.65 15.72 -18.13
N GLN A 106 -6.35 16.10 -18.22
CA GLN A 106 -5.77 16.56 -19.49
C GLN A 106 -5.61 15.39 -20.46
N LYS A 107 -6.17 15.55 -21.68
CA LYS A 107 -6.05 14.58 -22.77
C LYS A 107 -4.61 14.42 -23.26
N ASN A 108 -4.34 13.32 -23.93
CA ASN A 108 -3.02 12.97 -24.47
C ASN A 108 -1.93 13.06 -23.40
N SER A 109 -2.18 12.43 -22.24
CA SER A 109 -1.26 12.45 -21.12
C SER A 109 -1.11 11.08 -20.47
N ILE A 110 0.03 10.90 -19.80
CA ILE A 110 0.30 9.76 -18.92
C ILE A 110 0.55 10.35 -17.54
N MET A 111 -0.31 9.96 -16.59
CA MET A 111 -0.17 10.37 -15.20
C MET A 111 0.35 9.22 -14.36
N MET A 112 1.38 9.46 -13.58
CA MET A 112 1.91 8.56 -12.56
C MET A 112 1.52 9.12 -11.18
N ILE A 113 0.99 8.25 -10.31
CA ILE A 113 0.36 8.65 -9.06
C ILE A 113 1.07 7.96 -7.90
N TYR A 114 1.52 8.75 -6.94
CA TYR A 114 1.94 8.28 -5.63
C TYR A 114 0.72 8.11 -4.71
N PRO A 115 0.79 7.27 -3.70
CA PRO A 115 -0.31 7.13 -2.74
C PRO A 115 -0.55 8.41 -1.95
N ASP A 116 0.53 9.14 -1.67
CA ASP A 116 0.59 10.40 -0.97
C ASP A 116 1.83 11.19 -1.40
N ARG A 117 2.07 12.35 -0.84
CA ARG A 117 3.18 13.25 -1.20
C ARG A 117 4.54 12.59 -1.02
N ILE A 118 5.41 12.83 -1.97
CA ILE A 118 6.85 12.62 -1.88
C ILE A 118 7.57 13.94 -2.17
N THR A 119 8.88 13.99 -1.95
CA THR A 119 9.67 15.18 -2.22
C THR A 119 10.42 15.09 -3.54
N TRP A 120 10.77 16.26 -4.08
CA TRP A 120 11.56 16.36 -5.30
C TRP A 120 12.89 15.61 -5.19
N ARG A 121 13.60 15.71 -4.06
CA ARG A 121 14.90 15.02 -3.88
C ARG A 121 14.75 13.51 -3.97
N LEU A 122 13.74 12.96 -3.26
CA LEU A 122 13.46 11.53 -3.30
C LEU A 122 13.09 11.05 -4.71
N PHE A 123 12.30 11.84 -5.42
CA PHE A 123 11.98 11.58 -6.83
C PHE A 123 13.24 11.64 -7.70
N ALA A 124 14.06 12.68 -7.54
CA ALA A 124 15.26 12.88 -8.33
C ALA A 124 16.23 11.70 -8.19
N ASP A 125 16.42 11.17 -6.99
CA ASP A 125 17.24 9.99 -6.75
C ASP A 125 16.64 8.74 -7.41
N THR A 126 15.32 8.53 -7.26
CA THR A 126 14.61 7.38 -7.82
C THR A 126 14.64 7.38 -9.35
N PHE A 127 14.47 8.53 -9.98
CA PHE A 127 14.40 8.69 -11.44
C PHE A 127 15.71 9.16 -12.06
N LYS A 128 16.82 9.14 -11.30
CA LYS A 128 18.17 9.51 -11.77
C LYS A 128 18.22 10.92 -12.37
N GLN A 129 17.51 11.87 -11.76
CA GLN A 129 17.53 13.28 -12.17
C GLN A 129 18.49 14.08 -11.28
N PRO A 130 19.17 15.11 -11.81
CA PRO A 130 19.98 15.98 -10.97
C PRO A 130 19.12 16.75 -9.97
N SER A 131 19.37 16.58 -8.66
CA SER A 131 18.59 17.23 -7.59
C SER A 131 18.61 18.75 -7.67
N LYS A 132 19.71 19.32 -8.20
CA LYS A 132 19.88 20.78 -8.40
C LYS A 132 18.98 21.43 -9.46
N LEU A 133 18.16 20.65 -10.17
CA LEU A 133 17.19 21.20 -11.12
C LEU A 133 16.08 22.02 -10.43
N SER A 134 15.94 21.88 -9.12
CA SER A 134 15.11 22.74 -8.28
C SER A 134 15.92 23.29 -7.10
N GLU A 135 15.79 24.58 -6.82
CA GLU A 135 16.42 25.21 -5.65
C GLU A 135 15.72 24.78 -4.35
N THR A 136 14.45 24.42 -4.43
CA THR A 136 13.64 24.01 -3.28
C THR A 136 13.28 22.53 -3.36
N ASP A 137 13.27 21.86 -2.22
CA ASP A 137 12.78 20.49 -2.09
C ASP A 137 11.25 20.55 -1.86
N PHE A 138 10.49 20.58 -2.94
CA PHE A 138 9.04 20.66 -2.90
C PHE A 138 8.38 19.29 -2.86
N ALA A 139 7.19 19.21 -2.27
CA ALA A 139 6.39 17.98 -2.23
C ALA A 139 5.34 17.95 -3.35
N PHE A 140 5.05 16.76 -3.86
CA PHE A 140 4.02 16.48 -4.87
C PHE A 140 3.56 15.02 -4.76
N ASP A 141 2.40 14.71 -5.32
CA ASP A 141 1.80 13.37 -5.30
C ASP A 141 1.47 12.83 -6.70
N ARG A 142 1.55 13.66 -7.73
CA ARG A 142 1.29 13.26 -9.13
C ARG A 142 2.31 13.84 -10.09
N LEU A 143 2.59 13.08 -11.13
CA LEU A 143 3.44 13.46 -12.24
C LEU A 143 2.67 13.23 -13.54
N ILE A 144 2.49 14.27 -14.36
CA ILE A 144 1.84 14.17 -15.67
C ILE A 144 2.88 14.42 -16.76
N ALA A 145 2.98 13.49 -17.70
CA ALA A 145 3.78 13.64 -18.92
C ALA A 145 2.86 13.89 -20.12
N THR A 146 3.10 15.00 -20.83
CA THR A 146 2.38 15.38 -22.03
C THR A 146 3.34 15.65 -23.20
N PRO A 147 2.95 15.37 -24.47
CA PRO A 147 3.80 15.67 -25.62
C PRO A 147 3.92 17.19 -25.84
N LYS A 148 5.14 17.62 -26.21
CA LYS A 148 5.43 19.00 -26.60
C LYS A 148 6.42 18.99 -27.77
N GLY A 149 5.91 18.84 -29.00
CA GLY A 149 6.76 18.62 -30.18
C GLY A 149 7.56 17.31 -30.02
N ASN A 150 8.88 17.40 -30.09
CA ASN A 150 9.81 16.27 -29.89
C ASN A 150 10.30 16.12 -28.43
N ARG A 151 9.67 16.80 -27.49
CA ARG A 151 9.97 16.76 -26.04
C ARG A 151 8.70 16.42 -25.26
N LEU A 152 8.87 16.26 -23.97
CA LEU A 152 7.77 16.13 -23.02
C LEU A 152 7.69 17.37 -22.13
N THR A 153 6.48 17.79 -21.80
CA THR A 153 6.24 18.61 -20.60
C THR A 153 5.95 17.66 -19.46
N ILE A 154 6.65 17.84 -18.36
CA ILE A 154 6.43 17.13 -17.09
C ILE A 154 5.84 18.12 -16.11
N THR A 155 4.66 17.80 -15.61
CA THR A 155 3.96 18.61 -14.59
C THR A 155 3.92 17.81 -13.29
N PHE A 156 4.49 18.37 -12.23
CA PHE A 156 4.39 17.91 -10.85
C PHE A 156 3.19 18.58 -10.19
N LEU A 157 2.31 17.82 -9.55
CA LEU A 157 1.10 18.32 -8.93
C LEU A 157 1.05 17.94 -7.46
N ASN A 158 0.57 18.87 -6.62
CA ASN A 158 0.31 18.63 -5.21
C ASN A 158 -1.18 18.85 -4.93
N ASP A 159 -1.88 17.79 -4.52
CA ASP A 159 -3.32 17.79 -4.32
C ASP A 159 -3.76 18.56 -3.05
N ASP A 160 -2.92 18.60 -2.02
CA ASP A 160 -3.27 19.24 -0.74
C ASP A 160 -3.43 20.76 -0.87
N ASN A 161 -2.62 21.36 -1.73
CA ASN A 161 -2.60 22.81 -1.89
C ASN A 161 -2.89 23.29 -3.33
N GLN A 162 -3.24 22.40 -4.26
CA GLN A 162 -3.53 22.63 -5.68
C GLN A 162 -2.40 23.40 -6.38
N THR A 163 -1.14 23.09 -6.05
CA THR A 163 0.01 23.70 -6.71
C THR A 163 0.56 22.79 -7.80
N ILE A 164 1.14 23.43 -8.82
CA ILE A 164 1.86 22.76 -9.89
C ILE A 164 3.24 23.35 -10.10
N ARG A 165 4.16 22.53 -10.61
CA ARG A 165 5.43 22.96 -11.19
C ARG A 165 5.64 22.24 -12.51
N GLU A 166 6.22 22.91 -13.49
CA GLU A 166 6.44 22.35 -14.82
C GLU A 166 7.91 22.36 -15.19
N THR A 167 8.33 21.37 -15.95
CA THR A 167 9.62 21.29 -16.59
C THR A 167 9.47 20.65 -17.97
N THR A 168 10.50 20.69 -18.80
CA THR A 168 10.55 19.91 -20.03
C THR A 168 11.61 18.81 -19.91
N MET A 169 11.33 17.70 -20.56
CA MET A 169 12.22 16.54 -20.60
C MET A 169 12.49 16.14 -22.06
N ALA A 170 13.75 15.90 -22.40
CA ALA A 170 14.09 15.29 -23.68
C ALA A 170 13.58 13.84 -23.66
N GLY A 171 12.69 13.48 -24.60
CA GLY A 171 12.12 12.14 -24.62
C GLY A 171 11.01 12.00 -25.64
N ASN A 172 10.68 10.77 -26.00
CA ASN A 172 9.65 10.47 -26.98
C ASN A 172 8.36 9.99 -26.30
N TYR A 173 7.28 10.74 -26.47
CA TYR A 173 5.97 10.38 -25.92
C TYR A 173 5.46 9.03 -26.44
N THR A 174 5.75 8.69 -27.71
CA THR A 174 5.37 7.40 -28.29
C THR A 174 6.00 6.22 -27.54
N ASP A 175 7.21 6.38 -27.03
CA ASP A 175 7.88 5.33 -26.24
C ASP A 175 7.14 5.06 -24.93
N LEU A 176 6.63 6.11 -24.27
CA LEU A 176 5.82 5.96 -23.05
C LEU A 176 4.45 5.37 -23.35
N THR A 177 3.78 5.87 -24.41
CA THR A 177 2.45 5.36 -24.79
C THR A 177 2.49 3.91 -25.24
N SER A 178 3.57 3.44 -25.87
CA SER A 178 3.73 2.04 -26.25
C SER A 178 3.73 1.12 -25.02
N LEU A 179 4.44 1.53 -23.96
CA LEU A 179 4.45 0.80 -22.68
C LEU A 179 3.06 0.76 -22.03
N VAL A 180 2.37 1.89 -22.02
CA VAL A 180 1.05 2.03 -21.38
C VAL A 180 -0.03 1.27 -22.16
N ARG A 181 0.03 1.29 -23.50
CA ARG A 181 -0.91 0.56 -24.36
C ARG A 181 -0.72 -0.96 -24.33
N SER A 182 0.44 -1.44 -23.91
CA SER A 182 0.69 -2.87 -23.69
C SER A 182 0.07 -3.42 -22.39
N ALA A 183 -0.59 -2.58 -21.60
CA ALA A 183 -1.26 -2.98 -20.38
C ALA A 183 -2.40 -3.98 -20.68
N ASP A 184 -2.46 -5.04 -19.88
CA ASP A 184 -3.48 -6.10 -19.98
C ASP A 184 -4.69 -5.90 -19.07
N PHE A 185 -4.64 -4.90 -18.20
CA PHE A 185 -5.75 -4.46 -17.37
C PHE A 185 -6.02 -2.98 -17.56
N THR A 186 -7.29 -2.63 -17.70
CA THR A 186 -7.74 -1.24 -17.79
C THR A 186 -9.06 -1.05 -17.04
N ALA A 187 -9.18 0.09 -16.32
CA ALA A 187 -10.44 0.49 -15.68
C ALA A 187 -10.73 1.96 -16.00
N GLN A 188 -11.91 2.26 -16.55
CA GLN A 188 -12.30 3.62 -16.87
C GLN A 188 -12.48 4.43 -15.59
N CYS A 189 -11.85 5.60 -15.56
CA CYS A 189 -11.84 6.46 -14.37
C CYS A 189 -11.89 7.94 -14.76
N LYS A 190 -12.06 8.81 -13.80
CA LYS A 190 -11.89 10.26 -13.92
C LYS A 190 -11.61 10.89 -12.56
N TYR A 191 -10.95 12.03 -12.55
CA TYR A 191 -10.84 12.85 -11.34
C TYR A 191 -12.02 13.80 -11.21
N VAL A 192 -12.55 13.90 -9.99
CA VAL A 192 -13.59 14.86 -9.60
C VAL A 192 -13.20 15.55 -8.30
N ALA A 193 -13.82 16.70 -8.01
CA ALA A 193 -13.76 17.28 -6.68
C ALA A 193 -14.62 16.46 -5.71
N LEU A 194 -14.05 16.13 -4.57
CA LEU A 194 -14.78 15.57 -3.43
C LEU A 194 -14.44 16.42 -2.21
N ASN A 195 -15.40 17.21 -1.77
CA ASN A 195 -15.15 18.27 -0.77
C ASN A 195 -14.03 19.22 -1.24
N ASN A 196 -12.94 19.38 -0.49
CA ASN A 196 -11.82 20.25 -0.82
C ASN A 196 -10.63 19.51 -1.45
N THR A 197 -10.76 18.23 -1.75
CA THR A 197 -9.72 17.37 -2.35
C THR A 197 -10.16 16.83 -3.69
N THR A 198 -9.26 16.15 -4.38
CA THR A 198 -9.60 15.44 -5.61
C THR A 198 -9.74 13.94 -5.33
N GLN A 199 -10.70 13.32 -6.00
CA GLN A 199 -10.99 11.88 -5.86
C GLN A 199 -11.00 11.22 -7.24
N LEU A 200 -10.26 10.12 -7.36
CA LEU A 200 -10.35 9.25 -8.53
C LEU A 200 -11.61 8.41 -8.42
N LEU A 201 -12.51 8.53 -9.40
CA LEU A 201 -13.70 7.71 -9.51
C LEU A 201 -13.56 6.70 -10.66
N PHE A 202 -13.84 5.44 -10.41
CA PHE A 202 -14.10 4.46 -11.46
C PHE A 202 -15.51 4.68 -12.00
N THR A 203 -15.61 4.95 -13.30
CA THR A 203 -16.87 5.39 -13.94
C THR A 203 -17.73 4.24 -14.43
N LYS A 204 -17.13 3.06 -14.65
CA LYS A 204 -17.80 1.83 -15.06
C LYS A 204 -17.42 0.67 -14.14
N ALA A 205 -18.30 -0.31 -14.06
CA ALA A 205 -17.98 -1.57 -13.41
C ALA A 205 -16.87 -2.30 -14.18
N PHE A 206 -16.02 -3.00 -13.47
CA PHE A 206 -14.98 -3.85 -14.02
C PHE A 206 -14.70 -5.02 -13.07
N THR A 207 -13.92 -5.98 -13.53
CA THR A 207 -13.65 -7.19 -12.75
C THR A 207 -12.23 -7.17 -12.21
N MET A 208 -12.08 -7.50 -10.93
CA MET A 208 -10.79 -7.75 -10.29
C MET A 208 -10.70 -9.20 -9.81
N ASN A 209 -9.50 -9.77 -9.91
CA ASN A 209 -9.24 -11.09 -9.38
C ASN A 209 -8.93 -11.01 -7.88
N PRO A 210 -9.47 -11.89 -7.06
CA PRO A 210 -8.94 -12.16 -5.74
C PRO A 210 -7.59 -12.90 -5.87
N TYR A 211 -6.80 -12.85 -4.83
CA TYR A 211 -5.52 -13.54 -4.73
C TYR A 211 -5.41 -14.27 -3.41
N SER A 212 -4.80 -15.43 -3.40
CA SER A 212 -4.42 -16.12 -2.18
C SER A 212 -2.90 -16.14 -2.04
N TYR A 213 -2.40 -15.92 -0.84
CA TYR A 213 -0.97 -15.86 -0.55
C TYR A 213 -0.64 -16.72 0.66
N LEU A 214 0.52 -17.38 0.62
CA LEU A 214 1.12 -17.91 1.84
C LEU A 214 1.53 -16.74 2.74
N VAL A 215 1.30 -16.90 4.04
CA VAL A 215 1.70 -15.98 5.08
C VAL A 215 2.79 -16.61 5.94
N SER A 216 3.83 -15.88 6.24
CA SER A 216 4.78 -16.22 7.30
C SER A 216 4.75 -15.16 8.39
N TYR A 217 5.16 -15.53 9.57
CA TYR A 217 5.26 -14.62 10.70
C TYR A 217 6.72 -14.43 11.07
N THR A 218 7.16 -13.17 11.19
CA THR A 218 8.49 -12.84 11.67
C THR A 218 8.54 -13.14 13.17
N PRO A 219 9.45 -14.01 13.64
CA PRO A 219 9.55 -14.34 15.05
C PRO A 219 10.18 -13.21 15.87
N ASP A 220 9.90 -13.18 17.16
CA ASP A 220 10.36 -12.13 18.09
C ASP A 220 11.87 -11.93 18.09
N ASN A 221 12.62 -13.05 18.08
CA ASN A 221 14.09 -13.01 18.08
C ASN A 221 14.67 -12.36 16.82
N GLU A 222 13.96 -12.41 15.70
CA GLU A 222 14.38 -11.72 14.48
C GLU A 222 14.23 -10.21 14.61
N PHE A 223 13.11 -9.72 15.17
CA PHE A 223 12.95 -8.30 15.51
C PHE A 223 14.00 -7.82 16.52
N VAL A 224 14.26 -8.62 17.57
CA VAL A 224 15.29 -8.32 18.56
C VAL A 224 16.66 -8.21 17.90
N ASN A 225 17.04 -9.19 17.08
CA ASN A 225 18.34 -9.20 16.41
C ASN A 225 18.51 -8.06 15.42
N ASN A 226 17.46 -7.67 14.71
CA ASN A 226 17.54 -6.67 13.65
C ASN A 226 17.45 -5.23 14.20
N LEU A 227 16.58 -4.99 15.20
CA LEU A 227 16.32 -3.65 15.71
C LEU A 227 17.16 -3.28 16.92
N MET A 228 17.57 -4.26 17.73
CA MET A 228 18.30 -4.02 19.00
C MET A 228 19.78 -4.40 18.93
N SER A 229 20.32 -4.82 17.77
CA SER A 229 21.73 -5.19 17.57
C SER A 229 22.66 -3.98 17.42
N GLY A 230 22.68 -3.09 18.38
CA GLY A 230 23.65 -1.99 18.48
C GLY A 230 24.49 -2.17 19.73
N SER A 231 25.65 -1.59 19.77
CA SER A 231 26.76 -1.53 20.75
C SER A 231 26.68 -2.20 22.15
N GLU A 232 25.53 -2.71 22.60
CA GLU A 232 25.34 -3.31 23.93
C GLU A 232 24.42 -4.56 23.92
N THR A 233 24.46 -5.36 22.86
CA THR A 233 23.64 -6.60 22.73
C THR A 233 23.87 -7.63 23.85
N SER A 234 24.92 -7.48 24.64
CA SER A 234 25.18 -8.36 25.80
C SER A 234 24.22 -8.18 26.98
N ASN A 235 23.38 -7.13 26.98
CA ASN A 235 22.49 -6.79 28.09
C ASN A 235 21.02 -6.55 27.68
N ILE A 236 20.49 -7.38 26.77
CA ILE A 236 19.03 -7.32 26.47
C ILE A 236 18.28 -8.01 27.60
N GLU A 237 17.51 -7.26 28.35
CA GLU A 237 16.62 -7.79 29.37
C GLU A 237 15.24 -8.10 28.77
N SER A 238 14.71 -9.28 29.08
CA SER A 238 13.37 -9.70 28.67
C SER A 238 12.46 -9.68 29.91
N LYS A 239 11.28 -9.04 29.78
CA LYS A 239 10.30 -8.93 30.87
C LYS A 239 8.90 -9.18 30.31
N SER A 240 8.12 -10.04 30.99
CA SER A 240 6.70 -10.20 30.71
C SER A 240 5.88 -9.19 31.52
N SER A 241 4.96 -8.49 30.88
CA SER A 241 4.10 -7.51 31.51
C SER A 241 2.71 -7.54 30.86
N GLY A 242 1.68 -7.90 31.61
CA GLY A 242 0.29 -7.93 31.09
C GLY A 242 0.02 -8.98 30.01
N GLY A 243 0.94 -9.92 29.82
CA GLY A 243 0.89 -10.91 28.74
C GLY A 243 1.81 -10.57 27.56
N ASP A 244 2.26 -9.33 27.43
CA ASP A 244 3.21 -8.90 26.40
C ASP A 244 4.64 -9.21 26.83
N THR A 245 5.50 -9.48 25.86
CA THR A 245 6.94 -9.60 26.08
C THR A 245 7.63 -8.28 25.73
N GLN A 246 8.36 -7.73 26.67
CA GLN A 246 9.17 -6.51 26.46
C GLN A 246 10.64 -6.86 26.50
N TYR A 247 11.38 -6.44 25.48
CA TYR A 247 12.83 -6.51 25.41
C TYR A 247 13.38 -5.09 25.58
N ILE A 248 14.34 -4.90 26.48
CA ILE A 248 14.91 -3.59 26.83
C ILE A 248 16.43 -3.68 26.77
N SER A 249 17.04 -2.73 26.09
CA SER A 249 18.49 -2.57 26.02
C SER A 249 18.85 -1.09 25.93
N GLY A 250 19.43 -0.53 26.99
CA GLY A 250 19.80 0.88 27.05
C GLY A 250 18.60 1.80 26.73
N SER A 251 18.71 2.54 25.65
CA SER A 251 17.64 3.47 25.18
C SER A 251 16.64 2.84 24.21
N GLN A 252 16.67 1.52 24.02
CA GLN A 252 15.82 0.81 23.08
C GLN A 252 14.83 -0.08 23.80
N LYS A 253 13.61 -0.16 23.28
CA LYS A 253 12.55 -1.00 23.79
C LYS A 253 11.77 -1.63 22.64
N LEU A 254 11.57 -2.95 22.71
CA LEU A 254 10.72 -3.70 21.80
C LEU A 254 9.58 -4.34 22.59
N ILE A 255 8.35 -4.19 22.13
CA ILE A 255 7.16 -4.73 22.76
C ILE A 255 6.50 -5.68 21.76
N VAL A 256 6.38 -6.95 22.14
CA VAL A 256 5.72 -7.99 21.36
C VAL A 256 4.46 -8.42 22.12
N PRO A 257 3.28 -8.09 21.62
CA PRO A 257 2.02 -8.44 22.29
C PRO A 257 1.74 -9.94 22.16
N LYS A 258 1.21 -10.55 23.23
CA LYS A 258 0.92 -11.99 23.32
C LYS A 258 0.04 -12.52 22.17
N ASN A 259 -0.98 -11.76 21.82
CA ASN A 259 -1.94 -12.13 20.75
C ASN A 259 -1.90 -11.11 19.60
N GLY A 260 -0.81 -10.34 19.51
CA GLY A 260 -0.75 -9.19 18.63
C GLY A 260 -0.12 -9.50 17.30
N HIS A 261 -0.63 -8.81 16.31
CA HIS A 261 -0.07 -8.80 14.97
C HIS A 261 0.87 -7.61 14.74
N LEU A 262 1.03 -6.73 15.74
CA LEU A 262 1.85 -5.52 15.67
C LEU A 262 2.92 -5.53 16.74
N VAL A 263 4.16 -5.45 16.33
CA VAL A 263 5.34 -5.29 17.20
C VAL A 263 5.68 -3.81 17.26
N THR A 264 5.90 -3.27 18.47
CA THR A 264 6.27 -1.87 18.69
C THR A 264 7.75 -1.77 19.05
N TYR A 265 8.48 -0.97 18.31
CA TYR A 265 9.86 -0.61 18.60
C TYR A 265 9.96 0.87 18.95
N GLN A 266 10.69 1.18 20.03
CA GLN A 266 10.95 2.53 20.50
C GLN A 266 12.45 2.72 20.73
N SER A 267 13.00 3.83 20.25
CA SER A 267 14.39 4.21 20.46
C SER A 267 14.48 5.67 20.91
N TYR A 268 15.07 5.89 22.05
CA TYR A 268 15.23 7.21 22.67
C TYR A 268 16.62 7.81 22.40
N GLY A 269 16.73 9.12 22.49
CA GLY A 269 17.99 9.84 22.25
C GLY A 269 18.32 10.01 20.77
N GLN A 270 17.35 9.82 19.89
CA GLN A 270 17.50 10.06 18.45
C GLN A 270 17.57 11.55 18.14
N LYS A 271 18.27 11.90 17.06
CA LYS A 271 18.25 13.27 16.56
C LYS A 271 16.90 13.58 15.90
N GLU A 272 16.41 14.79 16.16
CA GLU A 272 15.20 15.28 15.49
C GLU A 272 15.36 15.29 13.96
N VAL A 273 14.40 14.68 13.26
CA VAL A 273 14.36 14.62 11.80
C VAL A 273 13.38 15.67 11.29
N LYS A 274 13.88 16.78 10.71
CA LYS A 274 13.08 17.99 10.46
C LYS A 274 12.42 18.04 9.08
N THR A 275 13.10 17.55 8.04
CA THR A 275 12.61 17.69 6.67
C THR A 275 11.81 16.46 6.24
N MET A 276 10.80 16.64 5.41
CA MET A 276 10.01 15.52 4.88
C MET A 276 10.89 14.50 4.16
N THR A 277 11.86 14.91 3.33
CA THR A 277 12.80 13.99 2.69
C THR A 277 13.53 13.13 3.71
N ALA A 278 14.13 13.76 4.73
CA ALA A 278 14.85 13.01 5.75
C ALA A 278 13.94 12.09 6.58
N LYS A 279 12.67 12.48 6.81
CA LYS A 279 11.67 11.63 7.47
C LYS A 279 11.35 10.40 6.62
N LEU A 280 11.14 10.56 5.32
CA LEU A 280 10.88 9.45 4.40
C LEU A 280 12.09 8.51 4.29
N GLU A 281 13.31 9.06 4.17
CA GLU A 281 14.55 8.27 4.10
C GLU A 281 14.83 7.52 5.40
N ASN A 282 14.71 8.19 6.56
CA ASN A 282 14.91 7.58 7.87
C ASN A 282 13.88 6.47 8.13
N SER A 283 12.62 6.70 7.75
CA SER A 283 11.58 5.70 7.87
C SER A 283 11.84 4.47 6.97
N PHE A 284 12.41 4.65 5.78
CA PHE A 284 12.81 3.52 4.95
C PHE A 284 13.95 2.71 5.58
N GLU A 285 14.98 3.37 6.14
CA GLU A 285 16.06 2.67 6.82
C GLU A 285 15.56 1.91 8.06
N THR A 286 14.64 2.51 8.82
CA THR A 286 13.99 1.85 9.96
C THR A 286 13.14 0.65 9.50
N LEU A 287 12.38 0.81 8.41
CA LEU A 287 11.58 -0.26 7.80
C LEU A 287 12.46 -1.46 7.38
N LYS A 288 13.58 -1.16 6.72
CA LYS A 288 14.55 -2.16 6.26
C LYS A 288 15.19 -2.91 7.43
N ASN A 289 15.52 -2.18 8.50
CA ASN A 289 16.10 -2.76 9.70
C ASN A 289 15.08 -3.58 10.52
N GLY A 290 13.78 -3.41 10.29
CA GLY A 290 12.74 -4.21 10.94
C GLY A 290 12.75 -5.70 10.60
N GLY A 291 13.44 -6.11 9.53
CA GLY A 291 13.56 -7.53 9.14
C GLY A 291 12.30 -8.12 8.52
N ILE A 292 11.26 -7.32 8.27
CA ILE A 292 10.07 -7.76 7.56
C ILE A 292 10.32 -7.85 6.04
N SER A 293 9.57 -8.72 5.36
CA SER A 293 9.70 -8.87 3.90
C SER A 293 9.24 -7.62 3.16
N LEU A 294 10.15 -6.92 2.49
CA LEU A 294 9.84 -5.69 1.74
C LEU A 294 9.24 -5.95 0.35
N ARG A 295 9.17 -7.18 -0.12
CA ARG A 295 8.83 -7.53 -1.52
C ARG A 295 7.61 -6.80 -2.09
N ASN A 296 6.52 -6.76 -1.34
CA ASN A 296 5.27 -6.14 -1.77
C ASN A 296 4.98 -4.82 -1.03
N ILE A 297 5.92 -4.37 -0.18
CA ILE A 297 5.72 -3.17 0.62
C ILE A 297 6.03 -1.94 -0.22
N ARG A 298 5.14 -0.95 -0.13
CA ARG A 298 5.29 0.38 -0.73
C ARG A 298 4.88 1.44 0.28
N TYR A 299 5.38 2.63 0.09
CA TYR A 299 4.91 3.82 0.76
C TYR A 299 3.39 3.97 0.58
N PHE A 300 2.68 4.32 1.65
CA PHE A 300 1.23 4.52 1.64
C PHE A 300 0.84 5.96 1.95
N GLY A 301 1.53 6.62 2.86
CA GLY A 301 1.22 8.00 3.21
C GLY A 301 2.09 8.55 4.33
N TYR A 302 2.01 9.87 4.48
CA TYR A 302 2.66 10.63 5.53
C TYR A 302 1.62 11.51 6.24
N ASP A 303 1.53 11.40 7.55
CA ASP A 303 0.66 12.21 8.40
C ASP A 303 1.47 13.35 9.05
N ASP A 304 1.18 14.58 8.64
CA ASP A 304 1.85 15.79 9.16
C ASP A 304 1.58 16.03 10.66
N ASN A 305 0.45 15.54 11.18
CA ASN A 305 0.08 15.79 12.58
C ASN A 305 0.88 14.91 13.56
N THR A 306 1.22 13.71 13.12
CA THR A 306 1.93 12.72 13.93
C THR A 306 3.35 12.46 13.44
N ASP A 307 3.76 13.09 12.34
CA ASP A 307 5.04 12.84 11.66
C ASP A 307 5.25 11.38 11.24
N THR A 308 4.16 10.63 11.04
CA THR A 308 4.18 9.19 10.81
C THR A 308 4.17 8.84 9.33
N VAL A 309 5.14 8.03 8.91
CA VAL A 309 5.19 7.43 7.57
C VAL A 309 4.60 6.03 7.62
N SER A 310 3.62 5.78 6.77
CA SER A 310 2.91 4.50 6.69
C SER A 310 3.30 3.71 5.44
N PHE A 311 3.44 2.40 5.62
CA PHE A 311 3.76 1.44 4.55
C PHE A 311 2.71 0.33 4.51
N ARG A 312 2.34 -0.11 3.29
CA ARG A 312 1.41 -1.22 3.09
C ARG A 312 1.95 -2.20 2.06
N ASN A 313 1.44 -3.42 2.11
CA ASN A 313 1.57 -4.35 0.99
C ASN A 313 0.71 -3.86 -0.17
N TYR A 314 1.19 -4.10 -1.40
CA TYR A 314 0.48 -3.80 -2.63
C TYR A 314 0.43 -5.03 -3.55
N VAL A 315 -0.71 -5.23 -4.17
CA VAL A 315 -0.92 -6.24 -5.21
C VAL A 315 -1.57 -5.55 -6.41
N GLU A 316 -0.98 -5.68 -7.59
CA GLU A 316 -1.45 -5.03 -8.83
C GLU A 316 -1.67 -3.51 -8.72
N GLY A 317 -0.83 -2.81 -7.93
CA GLY A 317 -0.95 -1.36 -7.71
C GLY A 317 -2.07 -0.95 -6.74
N PHE A 318 -2.73 -1.91 -6.08
CA PHE A 318 -3.75 -1.68 -5.07
C PHE A 318 -3.25 -2.05 -3.68
N PRO A 319 -3.49 -1.21 -2.66
CA PRO A 319 -3.06 -1.47 -1.30
C PRO A 319 -3.82 -2.63 -0.67
N VAL A 320 -3.13 -3.38 0.17
CA VAL A 320 -3.73 -4.42 1.02
C VAL A 320 -4.02 -3.82 2.38
N PHE A 321 -5.27 -3.94 2.82
CA PHE A 321 -5.72 -3.56 4.15
C PHE A 321 -5.75 -4.80 5.04
N GLN A 322 -4.77 -4.88 5.93
CA GLN A 322 -4.62 -5.96 6.89
C GLN A 322 -5.68 -5.86 8.01
N GLN A 323 -5.72 -6.81 8.93
CA GLN A 323 -6.64 -6.81 10.06
C GLN A 323 -6.49 -5.55 10.93
N THR A 324 -5.27 -5.05 11.05
CA THR A 324 -5.02 -3.77 11.69
C THR A 324 -4.99 -2.67 10.61
N ASP A 325 -5.52 -1.51 10.92
CA ASP A 325 -5.49 -0.32 10.04
C ASP A 325 -4.07 0.26 9.88
N LYS A 326 -3.10 -0.21 10.70
CA LYS A 326 -1.70 0.24 10.70
C LYS A 326 -0.89 -0.18 9.47
N GLY A 327 -1.38 -1.13 8.69
CA GLY A 327 -0.67 -1.63 7.49
C GLY A 327 0.49 -2.55 7.82
N ALA A 328 1.50 -2.60 6.94
CA ALA A 328 2.70 -3.42 7.13
C ALA A 328 3.67 -2.79 8.13
N ALA A 329 3.77 -1.46 8.13
CA ALA A 329 4.53 -0.70 9.12
C ALA A 329 4.04 0.74 9.21
N GLN A 330 4.20 1.34 10.39
CA GLN A 330 4.12 2.79 10.63
C GLN A 330 5.36 3.23 11.40
N ILE A 331 6.00 4.29 10.93
CA ILE A 331 7.25 4.76 11.52
C ILE A 331 7.16 6.26 11.74
N THR A 332 7.35 6.67 12.98
CA THR A 332 7.56 8.06 13.39
C THR A 332 9.06 8.22 13.64
N PRO A 333 9.82 8.83 12.71
CA PRO A 333 11.23 9.05 12.88
C PRO A 333 11.50 10.02 14.03
N GLY A 334 12.73 10.13 14.49
CA GLY A 334 13.10 10.92 15.67
C GLY A 334 12.41 12.29 15.73
N ASP A 335 11.55 12.46 16.72
CA ASP A 335 10.81 13.69 16.98
C ASP A 335 11.61 14.70 17.82
N SER A 336 10.99 15.82 18.21
CA SER A 336 11.60 16.85 19.05
C SER A 336 11.97 16.36 20.46
N THR A 337 11.41 15.23 20.92
CA THR A 337 11.76 14.59 22.21
C THR A 337 12.89 13.58 22.07
N GLY A 338 13.32 13.31 20.84
CA GLY A 338 14.32 12.29 20.52
C GLY A 338 13.75 10.87 20.51
N LEU A 339 12.42 10.69 20.39
CA LEU A 339 11.79 9.39 20.26
C LEU A 339 11.62 9.02 18.79
N LEU A 340 12.16 7.85 18.41
CA LEU A 340 11.77 7.12 17.20
C LEU A 340 10.80 6.00 17.62
N GLU A 341 9.65 5.94 16.99
CA GLU A 341 8.69 4.84 17.19
C GLU A 341 8.41 4.14 15.87
N ALA A 342 8.39 2.81 15.89
CA ALA A 342 8.03 2.00 14.73
C ALA A 342 7.10 0.86 15.14
N LEU A 343 6.02 0.72 14.39
CA LEU A 343 5.07 -0.38 14.47
C LEU A 343 5.26 -1.28 13.26
N PHE A 344 5.43 -2.58 13.47
CA PHE A 344 5.59 -3.56 12.41
C PHE A 344 4.51 -4.63 12.51
N ALA A 345 3.82 -4.92 11.40
CA ALA A 345 3.07 -6.16 11.32
C ALA A 345 4.05 -7.33 11.27
N ASN A 346 3.84 -8.35 12.10
CA ASN A 346 4.67 -9.54 12.08
C ASN A 346 4.32 -10.51 10.94
N SER A 347 3.17 -10.31 10.27
CA SER A 347 2.72 -11.13 9.15
C SER A 347 3.25 -10.63 7.81
N ASN A 348 3.83 -11.53 7.03
CA ASN A 348 4.45 -11.24 5.73
C ASN A 348 3.76 -12.02 4.60
N LEU A 349 3.38 -11.32 3.53
CA LEU A 349 2.95 -11.97 2.28
C LEU A 349 4.14 -12.63 1.60
N GLN A 350 4.08 -13.95 1.39
CA GLN A 350 5.14 -14.72 0.77
C GLN A 350 4.92 -14.89 -0.73
N VAL A 351 4.43 -16.02 -1.13
CA VAL A 351 4.20 -16.37 -2.53
C VAL A 351 2.70 -16.50 -2.81
N PRO A 352 2.23 -16.07 -3.97
CA PRO A 352 0.86 -16.34 -4.38
C PRO A 352 0.66 -17.85 -4.56
N VAL A 353 -0.51 -18.33 -4.14
CA VAL A 353 -0.98 -19.69 -4.33
C VAL A 353 -2.26 -19.67 -5.16
N PRO A 354 -2.67 -20.80 -5.77
CA PRO A 354 -3.96 -20.88 -6.45
C PRO A 354 -5.09 -20.43 -5.53
N SER A 355 -6.02 -19.62 -6.08
CA SER A 355 -7.20 -19.16 -5.37
C SER A 355 -8.44 -19.78 -6.00
N ASP A 356 -9.32 -20.34 -5.18
CA ASP A 356 -10.63 -20.86 -5.60
C ASP A 356 -11.70 -19.77 -5.60
N GLN A 357 -11.33 -18.55 -5.23
CA GLN A 357 -12.25 -17.42 -5.17
C GLN A 357 -12.63 -16.91 -6.56
N ALA A 358 -13.92 -16.68 -6.79
CA ALA A 358 -14.39 -16.11 -8.04
C ALA A 358 -13.98 -14.64 -8.19
N ALA A 359 -13.75 -14.22 -9.43
CA ALA A 359 -13.48 -12.81 -9.74
C ALA A 359 -14.61 -11.89 -9.25
N VAL A 360 -14.24 -10.75 -8.66
CA VAL A 360 -15.17 -9.80 -8.04
C VAL A 360 -15.52 -8.69 -9.01
N SER A 361 -16.83 -8.42 -9.20
CA SER A 361 -17.30 -7.25 -9.92
C SER A 361 -17.21 -6.01 -9.03
N VAL A 362 -16.34 -5.08 -9.41
CA VAL A 362 -16.17 -3.78 -8.74
C VAL A 362 -17.15 -2.80 -9.32
N ILE A 363 -18.07 -2.28 -8.50
CA ILE A 363 -19.08 -1.29 -8.91
C ILE A 363 -18.44 0.10 -9.14
N PRO A 364 -19.06 0.99 -9.94
CA PRO A 364 -18.61 2.38 -10.06
C PRO A 364 -18.53 3.09 -8.72
N THR A 365 -17.50 3.93 -8.53
CA THR A 365 -17.25 4.57 -7.22
C THR A 365 -18.41 5.47 -6.79
N GLU A 366 -19.14 6.10 -7.72
CA GLU A 366 -20.30 6.93 -7.38
C GLU A 366 -21.41 6.09 -6.72
N GLN A 367 -21.59 4.83 -7.14
CA GLN A 367 -22.56 3.92 -6.50
C GLN A 367 -22.15 3.59 -5.05
N VAL A 368 -20.84 3.53 -4.75
CA VAL A 368 -20.37 3.36 -3.37
C VAL A 368 -20.81 4.56 -2.52
N ILE A 369 -20.61 5.78 -3.03
CA ILE A 369 -21.03 7.01 -2.36
C ILE A 369 -22.55 7.03 -2.16
N ASP A 370 -23.31 6.73 -3.21
CA ASP A 370 -24.78 6.74 -3.17
C ASP A 370 -25.33 5.74 -2.16
N GLN A 371 -24.79 4.52 -2.10
CA GLN A 371 -25.22 3.52 -1.12
C GLN A 371 -24.89 3.93 0.31
N MET A 372 -23.72 4.57 0.57
CA MET A 372 -23.41 5.12 1.87
C MET A 372 -24.40 6.24 2.26
N VAL A 373 -24.69 7.15 1.33
CA VAL A 373 -25.65 8.25 1.57
C VAL A 373 -27.05 7.71 1.83
N GLN A 374 -27.51 6.71 1.07
CA GLN A 374 -28.78 6.02 1.30
C GLN A 374 -28.85 5.36 2.68
N ARG A 375 -27.72 4.91 3.20
CA ARG A 375 -27.61 4.33 4.55
C ARG A 375 -27.64 5.39 5.67
N GLY A 376 -27.53 6.69 5.33
CA GLY A 376 -27.55 7.82 6.26
C GLY A 376 -26.20 8.53 6.45
N PHE A 377 -25.13 8.05 5.81
CA PHE A 377 -23.82 8.71 5.89
C PHE A 377 -23.83 10.07 5.16
N LYS A 378 -23.20 11.08 5.74
CA LYS A 378 -23.15 12.44 5.15
C LYS A 378 -22.07 12.50 4.07
N ARG A 379 -22.45 12.73 2.80
CA ARG A 379 -21.51 12.83 1.66
C ARG A 379 -20.32 13.76 1.96
N LYS A 380 -20.58 14.91 2.58
CA LYS A 380 -19.56 15.90 2.95
C LYS A 380 -18.52 15.43 3.97
N ARG A 381 -18.77 14.29 4.62
CA ARG A 381 -17.85 13.68 5.58
C ARG A 381 -17.07 12.49 5.01
N ILE A 382 -17.36 12.10 3.77
CA ILE A 382 -16.55 11.14 3.02
C ILE A 382 -15.28 11.87 2.57
N GLU A 383 -14.15 11.51 3.17
CA GLU A 383 -12.88 12.19 2.95
C GLU A 383 -12.11 11.61 1.78
N ARG A 384 -12.07 10.28 1.68
CA ARG A 384 -11.31 9.58 0.65
C ARG A 384 -11.92 8.20 0.38
N ILE A 385 -11.89 7.77 -0.88
CA ILE A 385 -12.33 6.43 -1.29
C ILE A 385 -11.17 5.75 -2.01
N GLN A 386 -10.83 4.55 -1.57
CA GLN A 386 -9.69 3.81 -2.06
C GLN A 386 -10.10 2.39 -2.40
N LEU A 387 -9.91 1.97 -3.65
CA LEU A 387 -10.00 0.56 -4.01
C LEU A 387 -8.72 -0.16 -3.55
N GLY A 388 -8.89 -1.31 -2.92
CA GLY A 388 -7.80 -2.12 -2.40
C GLY A 388 -8.23 -3.56 -2.18
N TYR A 389 -7.37 -4.30 -1.51
CA TYR A 389 -7.63 -5.68 -1.12
C TYR A 389 -7.86 -5.77 0.38
N ARG A 390 -8.91 -6.48 0.78
CA ARG A 390 -9.16 -6.87 2.16
C ARG A 390 -8.39 -8.15 2.45
N TRP A 391 -7.62 -8.13 3.51
CA TRP A 391 -6.98 -9.30 4.08
C TRP A 391 -8.00 -10.15 4.82
N GLN A 392 -8.15 -11.38 4.44
CA GLN A 392 -9.03 -12.34 5.10
C GLN A 392 -8.28 -13.66 5.26
N MET A 393 -8.04 -14.07 6.50
CA MET A 393 -7.44 -15.38 6.74
C MET A 393 -8.32 -16.47 6.16
N ASP A 394 -7.70 -17.48 5.58
CA ASP A 394 -8.38 -18.68 5.13
C ASP A 394 -9.04 -19.38 6.32
N LYS A 395 -10.16 -20.06 6.09
CA LYS A 395 -10.92 -20.71 7.16
C LYS A 395 -10.34 -22.06 7.59
N GLU A 396 -9.55 -22.68 6.74
CA GLU A 396 -9.01 -24.01 6.94
C GLU A 396 -7.56 -23.99 7.43
N THR A 397 -6.84 -22.89 7.19
CA THR A 397 -5.44 -22.73 7.57
C THR A 397 -5.09 -21.28 7.92
N ASP A 398 -4.22 -21.10 8.91
CA ASP A 398 -3.62 -19.82 9.30
C ASP A 398 -2.37 -19.45 8.46
N GLN A 399 -2.00 -20.30 7.51
CA GLN A 399 -0.86 -20.09 6.61
C GLN A 399 -1.25 -19.46 5.27
N VAL A 400 -2.55 -19.31 5.00
CA VAL A 400 -3.05 -18.71 3.75
C VAL A 400 -3.95 -17.52 4.07
N VAL A 401 -3.79 -16.46 3.28
CA VAL A 401 -4.66 -15.30 3.29
C VAL A 401 -5.28 -15.10 1.93
N ASP A 402 -6.58 -14.84 1.91
CA ASP A 402 -7.31 -14.36 0.75
C ASP A 402 -7.32 -12.84 0.71
N LEU A 403 -6.93 -12.30 -0.41
CA LEU A 403 -6.98 -10.87 -0.72
C LEU A 403 -8.18 -10.61 -1.61
N LEU A 404 -9.24 -10.07 -1.03
CA LEU A 404 -10.52 -9.84 -1.72
C LEU A 404 -10.65 -8.37 -2.13
N PRO A 405 -10.88 -8.06 -3.43
CA PRO A 405 -11.08 -6.69 -3.88
C PRO A 405 -12.27 -6.03 -3.19
N THR A 406 -12.07 -4.86 -2.62
CA THR A 406 -13.14 -4.06 -2.01
C THR A 406 -12.77 -2.59 -1.95
N TYR A 407 -13.77 -1.71 -1.83
CA TYR A 407 -13.54 -0.32 -1.51
C TYR A 407 -13.31 -0.13 -0.01
N TYR A 408 -12.39 0.77 0.31
CA TYR A 408 -12.21 1.36 1.62
C TYR A 408 -12.61 2.82 1.57
N VAL A 409 -13.33 3.27 2.58
CA VAL A 409 -13.79 4.65 2.67
C VAL A 409 -13.29 5.25 3.96
N ARG A 410 -12.68 6.43 3.87
CA ARG A 410 -12.32 7.24 5.03
C ARG A 410 -13.48 8.17 5.37
N TYR A 411 -14.02 8.00 6.58
CA TYR A 411 -15.13 8.75 7.09
C TYR A 411 -14.83 9.13 8.55
N TYR A 412 -14.86 10.41 8.88
CA TYR A 412 -14.39 10.92 10.19
C TYR A 412 -13.01 10.38 10.59
N GLY A 413 -12.04 10.45 9.69
CA GLY A 413 -10.68 9.99 9.93
C GLY A 413 -10.48 8.47 9.92
N GLN A 414 -11.54 7.67 9.98
CA GLN A 414 -11.49 6.21 10.09
C GLN A 414 -11.56 5.52 8.73
N TRP A 415 -10.62 4.63 8.48
CA TRP A 415 -10.63 3.76 7.31
C TRP A 415 -11.38 2.45 7.61
N GLN A 416 -12.48 2.17 6.91
CA GLN A 416 -13.13 0.87 6.97
C GLN A 416 -13.54 0.40 5.58
N SER A 417 -13.73 -0.92 5.43
CA SER A 417 -14.24 -1.48 4.17
C SER A 417 -15.68 -0.98 3.92
N PHE A 418 -16.03 -0.85 2.64
CA PHE A 418 -17.37 -0.46 2.24
C PHE A 418 -18.45 -1.38 2.83
N GLY A 419 -18.20 -2.70 2.83
CA GLY A 419 -19.11 -3.66 3.43
C GLY A 419 -19.29 -3.48 4.96
N THR A 420 -18.23 -3.06 5.67
CA THR A 420 -18.31 -2.73 7.10
C THR A 420 -19.14 -1.47 7.32
N TRP A 421 -18.88 -0.40 6.55
CA TRP A 421 -19.69 0.83 6.63
C TRP A 421 -21.18 0.59 6.42
N LEU A 422 -21.56 -0.27 5.47
CA LEU A 422 -22.98 -0.58 5.24
C LEU A 422 -23.65 -1.30 6.43
N LYS A 423 -22.88 -1.91 7.31
CA LYS A 423 -23.38 -2.56 8.57
C LYS A 423 -23.31 -1.63 9.77
N THR A 424 -22.51 -0.57 9.71
CA THR A 424 -22.32 0.40 10.79
C THR A 424 -23.52 1.36 10.85
N ASP A 425 -23.96 1.70 12.06
CA ASP A 425 -24.95 2.75 12.27
C ASP A 425 -24.26 4.13 12.13
N PRO A 426 -24.67 4.98 11.16
CA PRO A 426 -24.06 6.29 10.95
C PRO A 426 -24.08 7.20 12.18
N ASP A 427 -25.07 7.08 13.04
CA ASP A 427 -25.25 7.94 14.23
C ASP A 427 -24.25 7.59 15.34
N THR A 428 -23.64 6.42 15.30
CA THR A 428 -22.60 6.00 16.26
C THR A 428 -21.22 6.53 15.90
N VAL A 429 -21.04 7.08 14.69
CA VAL A 429 -19.74 7.55 14.19
C VAL A 429 -19.60 9.04 14.44
N SER A 430 -18.73 9.42 15.37
CA SER A 430 -18.43 10.81 15.70
C SER A 430 -16.97 11.18 15.38
N ASP A 431 -16.69 12.48 15.41
CA ASP A 431 -15.36 13.07 15.22
C ASP A 431 -14.48 12.80 16.46
N THR A 432 -14.21 11.51 16.74
CA THR A 432 -13.27 11.13 17.82
C THR A 432 -11.87 11.07 17.27
N SER A 433 -10.99 11.86 17.87
CA SER A 433 -9.53 11.82 17.59
C SER A 433 -8.99 10.39 17.79
N PRO A 434 -8.01 9.93 17.02
CA PRO A 434 -7.44 8.57 17.15
C PRO A 434 -6.87 8.20 18.52
N ALA A 435 -6.71 9.17 19.41
CA ALA A 435 -6.16 8.95 20.76
C ALA A 435 -7.08 8.16 21.71
N ASP A 436 -8.40 8.10 21.46
CA ASP A 436 -9.36 7.47 22.38
C ASP A 436 -9.72 6.01 22.03
N GLN A 437 -9.21 5.44 20.95
CA GLN A 437 -9.61 4.11 20.49
C GLN A 437 -8.70 2.96 20.94
N THR A 438 -7.61 3.22 21.66
CA THR A 438 -6.71 2.16 22.18
C THR A 438 -7.30 1.38 23.36
N SER A 439 -8.45 1.78 23.90
CA SER A 439 -9.08 1.12 25.05
C SER A 439 -10.39 0.36 24.78
N ALA A 440 -10.92 0.40 23.52
CA ALA A 440 -12.25 -0.15 23.23
C ALA A 440 -12.29 -1.39 22.33
N SER A 441 -11.15 -1.92 21.86
CA SER A 441 -11.12 -3.11 20.98
C SER A 441 -10.84 -4.43 21.70
N GLY A 442 -11.08 -4.49 23.00
CA GLY A 442 -10.82 -5.65 23.87
C GLY A 442 -11.99 -6.59 24.14
N GLU A 443 -13.23 -6.28 23.72
CA GLU A 443 -14.37 -7.16 24.00
C GLU A 443 -15.45 -7.05 22.91
N SER A 444 -15.46 -7.98 21.98
CA SER A 444 -16.68 -8.54 21.35
C SER A 444 -16.34 -9.48 20.20
N ASN A 445 -16.03 -10.73 20.52
CA ASN A 445 -16.22 -11.87 19.62
C ASN A 445 -16.29 -13.14 20.45
N ASP A 446 -17.40 -13.33 21.17
CA ASP A 446 -17.83 -14.64 21.64
C ASP A 446 -19.30 -14.54 22.10
N ALA A 447 -20.24 -14.52 21.17
CA ALA A 447 -21.64 -14.84 21.45
C ALA A 447 -22.39 -15.08 20.12
N ASP A 448 -22.16 -16.23 19.50
CA ASP A 448 -23.12 -16.85 18.59
C ASP A 448 -22.76 -18.33 18.37
N GLN A 449 -22.95 -19.14 19.43
CA GLN A 449 -23.19 -20.58 19.33
C GLN A 449 -23.65 -21.10 20.70
N ALA A 450 -24.92 -21.01 20.99
CA ALA A 450 -25.63 -21.98 21.81
C ALA A 450 -27.11 -21.59 21.99
N SER A 451 -27.97 -21.98 21.07
CA SER A 451 -29.38 -22.26 21.42
C SER A 451 -29.98 -23.20 20.40
N ALA A 452 -29.79 -24.46 20.64
CA ALA A 452 -30.71 -25.51 20.19
C ALA A 452 -30.66 -26.67 21.18
N ASN A 453 -31.83 -26.98 21.72
CA ASN A 453 -32.20 -28.17 22.48
C ASN A 453 -31.85 -28.18 24.00
N THR A 454 -32.87 -28.03 24.82
CA THR A 454 -33.68 -29.17 25.29
C THR A 454 -34.84 -28.69 26.12
N ASN A 455 -36.06 -29.01 25.67
CA ASN A 455 -37.23 -29.22 26.53
C ASN A 455 -37.00 -30.49 27.38
N SER A 456 -37.26 -30.46 28.65
CA SER A 456 -38.01 -31.51 29.33
C SER A 456 -38.07 -31.30 30.83
N THR A 457 -39.29 -31.09 31.35
CA THR A 457 -39.94 -31.79 32.47
C THR A 457 -39.47 -31.49 33.91
N ALA A 458 -40.30 -30.71 34.58
CA ALA A 458 -41.21 -31.11 35.64
C ALA A 458 -40.73 -31.29 37.11
N MET A 459 -41.52 -30.72 38.01
CA MET A 459 -41.88 -31.14 39.37
C MET A 459 -40.76 -30.98 40.44
N GLY A 460 -41.03 -30.16 41.45
CA GLY A 460 -41.89 -30.45 42.51
C GLY A 460 -41.26 -30.12 43.86
N VAL A 461 -41.99 -29.39 44.68
CA VAL A 461 -42.15 -29.58 46.12
C VAL A 461 -41.00 -29.17 47.07
N ARG A 462 -41.12 -28.15 47.70
CA ARG A 462 -41.36 -27.65 49.07
C ARG A 462 -40.67 -26.34 49.32
#